data_fe7b4e5fcfdb24650bd1b9b8eb92243e
#
_entry.id   fe7b4e5fcfdb24650bd1b9b8eb92243e
#
_cell.length_a   1.000
_cell.length_b   1.000
_cell.length_c   1.000
_cell.angle_alpha   90.00
_cell.angle_beta   90.00
_cell.angle_gamma   90.00
#
_symmetry.space_group_name_H-M   'P 1'
#
loop_
_entity.id
_entity.type
_entity.pdbx_description
1 polymer ?
#
loop_
_entity_poly.entity_id
_entity_poly.type
_entity_poly.pdbx_seq_one_letter_code
_entity_poly.pdbx_strand_id
1 'polypeptide(L)'
;MTAAFPLTLSGVHVRKQGKTVLGPVDLTLATDGTTIIVGPNGSGKTTLLRVMHGIERVNDGQVAWECDDPAKHGFVFQTPIMMRRTVAENLAYPLKLLKTPKEQIAMAVDHWLARIGLEASRNGQATRLSGGERQKLAIARALIRKPDVLFLDEPCANLDGHATREIEALLYEVASAGTRLVMATHDMGQARRLANDLVFLLDGKIHELGPAAIFDRPATGALAAFLRGDIVT
;
A
#
# COMPACT_ATOMS: atom_id res chain seq x y z
N MET A 1 -15.02 -1.14 -17.71
CA MET A 1 -13.78 -0.91 -16.97
C MET A 1 -13.30 -2.28 -16.56
N THR A 2 -12.23 -2.80 -17.18
CA THR A 2 -11.62 -4.08 -16.81
C THR A 2 -10.83 -3.85 -15.53
N ALA A 3 -11.34 -4.34 -14.40
CA ALA A 3 -10.63 -4.30 -13.14
C ALA A 3 -9.38 -5.20 -13.23
N ALA A 4 -8.26 -4.77 -12.63
CA ALA A 4 -7.03 -5.55 -12.58
C ALA A 4 -7.17 -6.84 -11.72
N PHE A 5 -8.28 -7.03 -11.06
CA PHE A 5 -8.56 -8.13 -10.14
C PHE A 5 -9.51 -9.19 -10.73
N PRO A 6 -9.47 -10.44 -10.20
CA PRO A 6 -8.68 -10.89 -9.05
C PRO A 6 -7.17 -10.97 -9.28
N LEU A 7 -6.40 -10.81 -8.18
CA LEU A 7 -5.00 -11.17 -8.11
C LEU A 7 -4.87 -12.50 -7.39
N THR A 8 -4.19 -13.47 -8.00
CA THR A 8 -3.96 -14.79 -7.42
C THR A 8 -2.47 -15.08 -7.29
N LEU A 9 -2.06 -15.52 -6.11
CA LEU A 9 -0.76 -16.10 -5.80
C LEU A 9 -0.94 -17.60 -5.59
N SER A 10 -0.13 -18.42 -6.26
CA SER A 10 -0.19 -19.89 -6.15
C SER A 10 1.19 -20.45 -5.84
N GLY A 11 1.36 -21.01 -4.65
CA GLY A 11 2.60 -21.62 -4.17
C GLY A 11 3.80 -20.67 -4.20
N VAL A 12 3.60 -19.38 -3.97
CA VAL A 12 4.64 -18.36 -4.13
C VAL A 12 5.72 -18.49 -3.06
N HIS A 13 6.99 -18.54 -3.50
CA HIS A 13 8.16 -18.50 -2.63
C HIS A 13 9.11 -17.38 -3.01
N VAL A 14 9.68 -16.72 -1.98
CA VAL A 14 10.80 -15.78 -2.14
C VAL A 14 11.93 -16.18 -1.21
N ARG A 15 13.14 -16.32 -1.79
CA ARG A 15 14.37 -16.62 -1.06
C ARG A 15 15.36 -15.48 -1.21
N LYS A 16 15.98 -15.07 -0.10
CA LYS A 16 17.05 -14.06 -0.08
C LYS A 16 18.26 -14.63 0.66
N GLN A 17 19.41 -14.57 0.03
CA GLN A 17 20.65 -15.09 0.61
C GLN A 17 20.53 -16.55 1.16
N GLY A 18 19.85 -17.40 0.40
CA GLY A 18 19.64 -18.81 0.77
C GLY A 18 18.55 -19.07 1.81
N LYS A 19 17.93 -18.02 2.40
CA LYS A 19 16.84 -18.15 3.38
C LYS A 19 15.51 -17.88 2.73
N THR A 20 14.48 -18.67 3.05
CA THR A 20 13.10 -18.38 2.67
C THR A 20 12.59 -17.21 3.51
N VAL A 21 12.17 -16.12 2.85
CA VAL A 21 11.58 -14.94 3.48
C VAL A 21 10.08 -14.85 3.27
N LEU A 22 9.55 -15.61 2.29
CA LEU A 22 8.12 -15.73 2.01
C LEU A 22 7.84 -17.09 1.39
N GLY A 23 6.78 -17.75 1.82
CA GLY A 23 6.24 -18.93 1.16
C GLY A 23 6.32 -20.25 1.94
N PRO A 24 5.55 -21.26 1.47
CA PRO A 24 4.59 -21.11 0.36
C PRO A 24 3.45 -20.16 0.69
N VAL A 25 3.04 -19.35 -0.28
CA VAL A 25 1.89 -18.45 -0.16
C VAL A 25 0.89 -18.73 -1.25
N ASP A 26 -0.34 -19.05 -0.85
CA ASP A 26 -1.53 -19.12 -1.67
C ASP A 26 -2.48 -18.01 -1.19
N LEU A 27 -2.89 -17.11 -2.09
CA LEU A 27 -3.72 -15.97 -1.77
C LEU A 27 -4.52 -15.55 -3.01
N THR A 28 -5.80 -15.32 -2.84
CA THR A 28 -6.62 -14.66 -3.85
C THR A 28 -7.22 -13.39 -3.27
N LEU A 29 -6.96 -12.26 -3.89
CA LEU A 29 -7.55 -10.98 -3.55
C LEU A 29 -8.70 -10.66 -4.50
N ALA A 30 -9.86 -10.35 -3.94
CA ALA A 30 -11.05 -9.93 -4.69
C ALA A 30 -10.91 -8.51 -5.25
N THR A 31 -11.89 -8.11 -6.07
CA THR A 31 -11.86 -6.90 -6.90
C THR A 31 -11.91 -5.60 -6.11
N ASP A 32 -12.54 -5.58 -4.94
CA ASP A 32 -12.86 -4.35 -4.18
C ASP A 32 -12.47 -4.43 -2.70
N GLY A 33 -12.57 -3.30 -2.03
CA GLY A 33 -12.30 -3.14 -0.60
C GLY A 33 -10.83 -2.88 -0.27
N THR A 34 -10.49 -3.05 1.01
CA THR A 34 -9.16 -2.83 1.56
C THR A 34 -8.67 -4.11 2.25
N THR A 35 -7.59 -4.70 1.75
CA THR A 35 -6.91 -5.81 2.44
C THR A 35 -5.78 -5.27 3.29
N ILE A 36 -5.81 -5.58 4.57
CA ILE A 36 -4.74 -5.23 5.51
C ILE A 36 -3.89 -6.46 5.79
N ILE A 37 -2.57 -6.30 5.68
CA ILE A 37 -1.58 -7.32 6.00
C ILE A 37 -0.95 -6.96 7.33
N VAL A 38 -1.11 -7.82 8.33
CA VAL A 38 -0.52 -7.66 9.66
C VAL A 38 0.43 -8.80 9.99
N GLY A 39 1.26 -8.61 10.98
CA GLY A 39 2.20 -9.61 11.48
C GLY A 39 3.44 -8.98 12.11
N PRO A 40 4.27 -9.75 12.82
CA PRO A 40 5.48 -9.26 13.45
C PRO A 40 6.47 -8.63 12.46
N ASN A 41 7.43 -7.89 12.99
CA ASN A 41 8.55 -7.41 12.17
C ASN A 41 9.34 -8.61 11.61
N GLY A 42 9.67 -8.53 10.32
CA GLY A 42 10.36 -9.65 9.64
C GLY A 42 9.45 -10.77 9.13
N SER A 43 8.13 -10.73 9.38
CA SER A 43 7.20 -11.78 8.92
C SER A 43 7.03 -11.85 7.39
N GLY A 44 7.56 -10.89 6.61
CA GLY A 44 7.49 -10.90 5.16
C GLY A 44 6.45 -9.96 4.53
N LYS A 45 5.77 -9.09 5.31
CA LYS A 45 4.72 -8.16 4.81
C LYS A 45 5.16 -7.32 3.61
N THR A 46 6.28 -6.61 3.74
CA THR A 46 6.86 -5.81 2.65
C THR A 46 7.20 -6.67 1.43
N THR A 47 7.71 -7.88 1.65
CA THR A 47 8.04 -8.82 0.57
C THR A 47 6.77 -9.26 -0.16
N LEU A 48 5.71 -9.59 0.58
CA LEU A 48 4.41 -9.97 0.00
C LEU A 48 3.82 -8.82 -0.84
N LEU A 49 3.81 -7.58 -0.32
CA LEU A 49 3.36 -6.40 -1.08
C LEU A 49 4.16 -6.22 -2.39
N ARG A 50 5.49 -6.34 -2.31
CA ARG A 50 6.37 -6.19 -3.48
C ARG A 50 6.19 -7.29 -4.51
N VAL A 51 5.93 -8.52 -4.07
CA VAL A 51 5.59 -9.66 -4.94
C VAL A 51 4.28 -9.39 -5.67
N MET A 52 3.24 -9.01 -4.94
CA MET A 52 1.94 -8.69 -5.54
C MET A 52 2.03 -7.56 -6.57
N HIS A 53 2.83 -6.52 -6.29
CA HIS A 53 3.04 -5.42 -7.25
C HIS A 53 3.95 -5.80 -8.44
N GLY A 54 4.73 -6.88 -8.35
CA GLY A 54 5.72 -7.26 -9.37
C GLY A 54 7.11 -6.61 -9.21
N ILE A 55 7.38 -5.89 -8.11
CA ILE A 55 8.71 -5.32 -7.78
C ILE A 55 9.68 -6.43 -7.35
N GLU A 56 9.20 -7.41 -6.60
CA GLU A 56 10.00 -8.55 -6.14
C GLU A 56 9.72 -9.78 -7.00
N ARG A 57 10.78 -10.44 -7.46
CA ARG A 57 10.66 -11.68 -8.22
C ARG A 57 10.42 -12.87 -7.32
N VAL A 58 9.55 -13.79 -7.74
CA VAL A 58 9.34 -15.05 -7.06
C VAL A 58 10.41 -16.06 -7.49
N ASN A 59 10.81 -16.94 -6.59
CA ASN A 59 11.71 -18.06 -6.89
C ASN A 59 10.92 -19.28 -7.38
N ASP A 60 9.74 -19.50 -6.80
CA ASP A 60 8.84 -20.58 -7.15
C ASP A 60 7.40 -20.07 -7.04
N GLY A 61 6.45 -20.75 -7.71
CA GLY A 61 5.04 -20.38 -7.74
C GLY A 61 4.73 -19.36 -8.83
N GLN A 62 3.50 -18.84 -8.79
CA GLN A 62 2.97 -17.93 -9.81
C GLN A 62 2.21 -16.78 -9.16
N VAL A 63 2.30 -15.60 -9.80
CA VAL A 63 1.49 -14.42 -9.51
C VAL A 63 0.70 -14.10 -10.78
N ALA A 64 -0.61 -14.15 -10.70
CA ALA A 64 -1.49 -13.92 -11.83
C ALA A 64 -2.49 -12.79 -11.54
N TRP A 65 -2.53 -11.83 -12.45
CA TRP A 65 -3.55 -10.78 -12.51
C TRP A 65 -4.54 -11.13 -13.61
N GLU A 66 -5.83 -10.90 -13.42
CA GLU A 66 -6.80 -11.09 -14.48
C GLU A 66 -6.56 -10.12 -15.64
N CYS A 67 -6.21 -8.89 -15.33
CA CYS A 67 -5.77 -7.88 -16.29
C CYS A 67 -4.49 -7.22 -15.78
N ASP A 68 -3.33 -7.68 -16.25
CA ASP A 68 -2.02 -7.16 -15.84
C ASP A 68 -1.67 -5.90 -16.65
N ASP A 69 -2.02 -4.74 -16.10
CA ASP A 69 -1.54 -3.44 -16.59
C ASP A 69 -0.73 -2.74 -15.46
N PRO A 70 0.61 -2.84 -15.48
CA PRO A 70 1.45 -2.21 -14.48
C PRO A 70 1.25 -0.68 -14.36
N ALA A 71 0.69 -0.04 -15.42
CA ALA A 71 0.33 1.36 -15.36
C ALA A 71 -0.83 1.63 -14.39
N LYS A 72 -1.58 0.62 -14.04
CA LYS A 72 -2.72 0.66 -13.12
C LYS A 72 -2.36 0.29 -11.68
N HIS A 73 -1.11 -0.05 -11.42
CA HIS A 73 -0.62 -0.37 -10.09
C HIS A 73 0.13 0.82 -9.50
N GLY A 74 -0.25 1.23 -8.28
CA GLY A 74 0.46 2.22 -7.48
C GLY A 74 1.18 1.55 -6.30
N PHE A 75 2.36 2.09 -5.93
CA PHE A 75 3.08 1.63 -4.74
C PHE A 75 3.59 2.81 -3.92
N VAL A 76 3.36 2.77 -2.61
CA VAL A 76 3.87 3.74 -1.63
C VAL A 76 4.76 2.99 -0.64
N PHE A 77 6.03 3.36 -0.63
CA PHE A 77 7.02 2.76 0.28
C PHE A 77 6.92 3.36 1.69
N GLN A 78 7.31 2.61 2.69
CA GLN A 78 7.38 3.03 4.09
C GLN A 78 8.18 4.33 4.26
N THR A 79 9.33 4.42 3.57
CA THR A 79 10.11 5.67 3.50
C THR A 79 9.96 6.27 2.11
N PRO A 80 9.18 7.35 1.96
CA PRO A 80 8.93 7.94 0.65
C PRO A 80 10.16 8.63 0.09
N ILE A 81 10.55 8.25 -1.12
CA ILE A 81 11.65 8.89 -1.84
C ILE A 81 11.12 10.12 -2.58
N MET A 82 11.67 11.29 -2.25
CA MET A 82 11.39 12.54 -2.95
C MET A 82 12.44 12.81 -4.02
N MET A 83 11.98 13.15 -5.21
CA MET A 83 12.89 13.67 -6.25
C MET A 83 13.40 15.06 -5.83
N ARG A 84 14.64 15.39 -6.19
CA ARG A 84 15.23 16.72 -5.98
C ARG A 84 14.62 17.74 -6.95
N ARG A 85 13.31 17.97 -6.79
CA ARG A 85 12.44 18.82 -7.59
C ARG A 85 11.44 19.50 -6.68
N THR A 86 10.67 20.44 -7.22
CA THR A 86 9.58 21.07 -6.49
C THR A 86 8.47 20.06 -6.16
N VAL A 87 7.59 20.42 -5.22
CA VAL A 87 6.40 19.62 -4.84
C VAL A 87 5.53 19.38 -6.08
N ALA A 88 5.23 20.45 -6.83
CA ALA A 88 4.45 20.35 -8.08
C ALA A 88 5.11 19.45 -9.13
N GLU A 89 6.42 19.51 -9.29
CA GLU A 89 7.15 18.67 -10.23
C GLU A 89 7.17 17.21 -9.81
N ASN A 90 7.18 16.91 -8.50
CA ASN A 90 7.03 15.54 -7.99
C ASN A 90 5.66 14.94 -8.36
N LEU A 91 4.58 15.73 -8.24
CA LEU A 91 3.22 15.32 -8.67
C LEU A 91 3.10 15.19 -10.19
N ALA A 92 3.68 16.14 -10.94
CA ALA A 92 3.59 16.15 -12.40
C ALA A 92 4.35 15.00 -13.06
N TYR A 93 5.39 14.47 -12.39
CA TYR A 93 6.33 13.52 -13.00
C TYR A 93 5.66 12.24 -13.57
N PRO A 94 4.77 11.54 -12.85
CA PRO A 94 4.12 10.35 -13.39
C PRO A 94 3.30 10.63 -14.65
N LEU A 95 2.59 11.77 -14.71
CA LEU A 95 1.79 12.17 -15.86
C LEU A 95 2.65 12.57 -17.06
N LYS A 96 3.82 13.17 -16.81
CA LYS A 96 4.80 13.47 -17.88
C LYS A 96 5.32 12.20 -18.54
N LEU A 97 5.54 11.12 -17.77
CA LEU A 97 5.94 9.83 -18.32
C LEU A 97 4.86 9.22 -19.24
N LEU A 98 3.60 9.47 -18.91
CA LEU A 98 2.45 9.06 -19.72
C LEU A 98 2.18 10.00 -20.91
N LYS A 99 3.03 10.99 -21.13
CA LYS A 99 2.87 12.00 -22.18
C LYS A 99 1.54 12.76 -22.13
N THR A 100 0.98 12.92 -20.93
CA THR A 100 -0.27 13.65 -20.69
C THR A 100 -0.10 15.12 -21.14
N PRO A 101 -1.13 15.77 -21.75
CA PRO A 101 -1.09 17.18 -22.13
C PRO A 101 -0.81 18.11 -20.94
N LYS A 102 -0.03 19.18 -21.17
CA LYS A 102 0.43 20.09 -20.10
C LYS A 102 -0.70 20.69 -19.28
N GLU A 103 -1.81 21.06 -19.93
CA GLU A 103 -2.98 21.64 -19.28
C GLU A 103 -3.63 20.64 -18.30
N GLN A 104 -3.78 19.38 -18.71
CA GLN A 104 -4.31 18.32 -17.86
C GLN A 104 -3.38 18.01 -16.69
N ILE A 105 -2.05 18.05 -16.91
CA ILE A 105 -1.07 17.92 -15.83
C ILE A 105 -1.23 19.07 -14.82
N ALA A 106 -1.36 20.32 -15.29
CA ALA A 106 -1.53 21.47 -14.40
C ALA A 106 -2.79 21.32 -13.54
N MET A 107 -3.94 21.01 -14.15
CA MET A 107 -5.21 20.78 -13.43
C MET A 107 -5.10 19.65 -12.40
N ALA A 108 -4.48 18.53 -12.77
CA ALA A 108 -4.31 17.41 -11.85
C ALA A 108 -3.38 17.75 -10.68
N VAL A 109 -2.30 18.48 -10.94
CA VAL A 109 -1.37 18.95 -9.90
C VAL A 109 -2.06 19.90 -8.94
N ASP A 110 -2.83 20.87 -9.45
CA ASP A 110 -3.59 21.81 -8.61
C ASP A 110 -4.62 21.12 -7.74
N HIS A 111 -5.38 20.19 -8.31
CA HIS A 111 -6.31 19.37 -7.58
C HIS A 111 -5.64 18.59 -6.44
N TRP A 112 -4.53 17.91 -6.71
CA TRP A 112 -3.86 17.11 -5.70
C TRP A 112 -3.16 17.95 -4.64
N LEU A 113 -2.58 19.10 -5.01
CA LEU A 113 -1.99 20.04 -4.02
C LEU A 113 -3.04 20.51 -3.03
N ALA A 114 -4.22 20.91 -3.50
CA ALA A 114 -5.33 21.32 -2.66
C ALA A 114 -5.78 20.17 -1.74
N ARG A 115 -5.91 18.97 -2.30
CA ARG A 115 -6.39 17.79 -1.55
C ARG A 115 -5.47 17.36 -0.41
N ILE A 116 -4.15 17.53 -0.59
CA ILE A 116 -3.15 17.15 0.44
C ILE A 116 -2.67 18.35 1.28
N GLY A 117 -3.23 19.56 1.07
CA GLY A 117 -2.89 20.76 1.82
C GLY A 117 -1.48 21.28 1.58
N LEU A 118 -0.95 21.17 0.35
CA LEU A 118 0.41 21.58 -0.01
C LEU A 118 0.47 22.69 -1.07
N GLU A 119 -0.61 23.47 -1.25
CA GLU A 119 -0.64 24.58 -2.23
C GLU A 119 0.45 25.63 -1.96
N ALA A 120 0.62 26.02 -0.69
CA ALA A 120 1.63 26.98 -0.28
C ALA A 120 3.06 26.47 -0.54
N SER A 121 3.26 25.16 -0.53
CA SER A 121 4.56 24.53 -0.77
C SER A 121 4.82 24.16 -2.23
N ARG A 122 3.92 24.53 -3.16
CA ARG A 122 3.93 24.17 -4.59
C ARG A 122 5.32 24.25 -5.23
N ASN A 123 5.97 25.38 -5.06
CA ASN A 123 7.28 25.70 -5.67
C ASN A 123 8.46 25.38 -4.76
N GLY A 124 8.18 24.89 -3.54
CA GLY A 124 9.19 24.48 -2.59
C GLY A 124 9.87 23.16 -2.98
N GLN A 125 11.08 22.93 -2.48
CA GLN A 125 11.79 21.67 -2.68
C GLN A 125 11.10 20.55 -1.90
N ALA A 126 10.68 19.48 -2.57
CA ALA A 126 9.99 18.36 -1.94
C ALA A 126 10.82 17.64 -0.84
N THR A 127 12.15 17.73 -0.93
CA THR A 127 13.07 17.17 0.06
C THR A 127 13.05 17.91 1.41
N ARG A 128 12.51 19.13 1.46
CA ARG A 128 12.40 19.95 2.67
C ARG A 128 11.09 19.78 3.43
N LEU A 129 10.15 19.05 2.87
CA LEU A 129 8.86 18.75 3.52
C LEU A 129 9.08 17.95 4.81
N SER A 130 8.16 18.11 5.77
CA SER A 130 8.07 17.26 6.96
C SER A 130 7.80 15.80 6.60
N GLY A 131 7.91 14.88 7.55
CA GLY A 131 7.63 13.45 7.35
C GLY A 131 6.21 13.21 6.83
N GLY A 132 5.21 13.79 7.49
CA GLY A 132 3.81 13.67 7.10
C GLY A 132 3.51 14.27 5.72
N GLU A 133 4.05 15.46 5.42
CA GLU A 133 3.90 16.09 4.11
C GLU A 133 4.56 15.26 3.00
N ARG A 134 5.74 14.69 3.25
CA ARG A 134 6.37 13.76 2.28
C ARG A 134 5.51 12.55 2.03
N GLN A 135 4.90 11.99 3.06
CA GLN A 135 4.03 10.83 2.92
C GLN A 135 2.77 11.17 2.13
N LYS A 136 2.09 12.29 2.44
CA LYS A 136 0.95 12.79 1.68
C LYS A 136 1.31 13.01 0.21
N LEU A 137 2.46 13.62 -0.05
CA LEU A 137 2.95 13.83 -1.42
C LEU A 137 3.22 12.50 -2.14
N ALA A 138 3.78 11.49 -1.47
CA ALA A 138 4.04 10.18 -2.05
C ALA A 138 2.75 9.45 -2.43
N ILE A 139 1.73 9.49 -1.54
CA ILE A 139 0.42 8.91 -1.79
C ILE A 139 -0.25 9.63 -2.97
N ALA A 140 -0.29 10.96 -2.98
CA ALA A 140 -0.85 11.74 -4.07
C ALA A 140 -0.14 11.47 -5.41
N ARG A 141 1.20 11.34 -5.39
CA ARG A 141 2.00 11.00 -6.57
C ARG A 141 1.69 9.60 -7.13
N ALA A 142 1.36 8.64 -6.27
CA ALA A 142 0.91 7.32 -6.70
C ALA A 142 -0.51 7.37 -7.28
N LEU A 143 -1.40 8.15 -6.66
CA LEU A 143 -2.82 8.24 -7.01
C LEU A 143 -3.11 9.14 -8.24
N ILE A 144 -2.23 10.09 -8.58
CA ILE A 144 -2.46 11.03 -9.68
C ILE A 144 -2.64 10.33 -11.05
N ARG A 145 -2.15 9.10 -11.17
CA ARG A 145 -2.33 8.24 -12.35
C ARG A 145 -3.65 7.48 -12.35
N LYS A 146 -4.47 7.61 -11.29
CA LYS A 146 -5.72 6.87 -11.09
C LYS A 146 -5.50 5.35 -11.18
N PRO A 147 -4.67 4.78 -10.31
CA PRO A 147 -4.43 3.33 -10.31
C PRO A 147 -5.70 2.58 -9.91
N ASP A 148 -5.86 1.36 -10.44
CA ASP A 148 -6.93 0.45 -10.02
C ASP A 148 -6.61 -0.16 -8.65
N VAL A 149 -5.30 -0.33 -8.33
CA VAL A 149 -4.82 -0.81 -7.03
C VAL A 149 -3.69 0.05 -6.48
N LEU A 150 -3.72 0.31 -5.18
CA LEU A 150 -2.66 0.99 -4.45
C LEU A 150 -2.11 0.08 -3.35
N PHE A 151 -0.83 -0.26 -3.46
CA PHE A 151 -0.08 -0.96 -2.43
C PHE A 151 0.59 0.05 -1.50
N LEU A 152 0.44 -0.15 -0.17
CA LEU A 152 0.95 0.75 0.84
C LEU A 152 1.76 -0.04 1.88
N ASP A 153 3.03 0.28 2.00
CA ASP A 153 3.93 -0.35 2.97
C ASP A 153 4.09 0.59 4.16
N GLU A 154 3.36 0.33 5.25
CA GLU A 154 3.35 1.11 6.49
C GLU A 154 3.20 2.64 6.28
N PRO A 155 2.13 3.11 5.62
CA PRO A 155 2.03 4.49 5.15
C PRO A 155 1.96 5.54 6.26
N CYS A 156 1.69 5.16 7.51
CA CYS A 156 1.62 6.08 8.65
C CYS A 156 2.72 5.85 9.69
N ALA A 157 3.72 5.00 9.38
CA ALA A 157 4.81 4.76 10.31
C ALA A 157 5.58 6.05 10.65
N ASN A 158 5.84 6.25 11.94
CA ASN A 158 6.56 7.41 12.48
C ASN A 158 5.91 8.77 12.21
N LEU A 159 4.60 8.81 11.98
CA LEU A 159 3.83 10.05 11.85
C LEU A 159 3.10 10.36 13.16
N ASP A 160 2.83 11.64 13.37
CA ASP A 160 1.96 12.05 14.47
C ASP A 160 0.49 11.70 14.20
N GLY A 161 -0.34 11.80 15.25
CA GLY A 161 -1.73 11.42 15.14
C GLY A 161 -2.57 12.34 14.23
N HIS A 162 -2.13 13.57 13.94
CA HIS A 162 -2.81 14.46 12.99
C HIS A 162 -2.56 14.01 11.56
N ALA A 163 -1.29 13.84 11.17
CA ALA A 163 -0.91 13.37 9.83
C ALA A 163 -1.47 11.97 9.55
N THR A 164 -1.49 11.09 10.56
CA THR A 164 -2.10 9.75 10.45
C THR A 164 -3.58 9.85 10.07
N ARG A 165 -4.38 10.69 10.79
CA ARG A 165 -5.81 10.87 10.49
C ARG A 165 -6.06 11.44 9.10
N GLU A 166 -5.25 12.42 8.66
CA GLU A 166 -5.38 12.99 7.31
C GLU A 166 -5.12 11.94 6.22
N ILE A 167 -4.09 11.10 6.40
CA ILE A 167 -3.77 10.02 5.48
C ILE A 167 -4.88 8.95 5.48
N GLU A 168 -5.38 8.53 6.65
CA GLU A 168 -6.48 7.57 6.73
C GLU A 168 -7.73 8.09 6.04
N ALA A 169 -8.10 9.36 6.24
CA ALA A 169 -9.24 9.98 5.55
C ALA A 169 -9.06 9.97 4.02
N LEU A 170 -7.85 10.31 3.55
CA LEU A 170 -7.52 10.26 2.13
C LEU A 170 -7.64 8.83 1.57
N LEU A 171 -7.12 7.83 2.28
CA LEU A 171 -7.17 6.42 1.86
C LEU A 171 -8.62 5.91 1.84
N TYR A 172 -9.43 6.29 2.83
CA TYR A 172 -10.84 5.93 2.88
C TYR A 172 -11.62 6.50 1.68
N GLU A 173 -11.42 7.78 1.34
CA GLU A 173 -12.03 8.41 0.17
C GLU A 173 -11.63 7.70 -1.13
N VAL A 174 -10.35 7.37 -1.27
CA VAL A 174 -9.81 6.72 -2.46
C VAL A 174 -10.37 5.31 -2.62
N ALA A 175 -10.49 4.55 -1.52
CA ALA A 175 -11.13 3.24 -1.51
C ALA A 175 -12.61 3.35 -1.88
N SER A 176 -13.33 4.33 -1.33
CA SER A 176 -14.74 4.59 -1.63
C SER A 176 -14.97 5.01 -3.09
N ALA A 177 -13.95 5.61 -3.72
CA ALA A 177 -13.97 5.96 -5.14
C ALA A 177 -13.61 4.78 -6.07
N GLY A 178 -13.36 3.59 -5.53
CA GLY A 178 -13.16 2.34 -6.28
C GLY A 178 -11.71 1.94 -6.51
N THR A 179 -10.72 2.62 -5.90
CA THR A 179 -9.34 2.13 -5.91
C THR A 179 -9.18 1.03 -4.86
N ARG A 180 -8.76 -0.16 -5.26
CA ARG A 180 -8.44 -1.26 -4.36
C ARG A 180 -7.22 -0.89 -3.50
N LEU A 181 -7.28 -1.09 -2.18
CA LEU A 181 -6.14 -0.88 -1.29
C LEU A 181 -5.60 -2.22 -0.79
N VAL A 182 -4.28 -2.36 -0.79
CA VAL A 182 -3.57 -3.46 -0.13
C VAL A 182 -2.48 -2.84 0.74
N MET A 183 -2.61 -2.91 2.05
CA MET A 183 -1.76 -2.17 2.98
C MET A 183 -1.15 -3.08 4.04
N ALA A 184 0.16 -2.98 4.24
CA ALA A 184 0.83 -3.53 5.40
C ALA A 184 0.87 -2.47 6.51
N THR A 185 0.56 -2.88 7.74
CA THR A 185 0.70 -2.04 8.93
C THR A 185 0.94 -2.87 10.17
N HIS A 186 1.62 -2.27 11.16
CA HIS A 186 1.72 -2.81 12.52
C HIS A 186 0.79 -2.08 13.50
N ASP A 187 0.10 -1.02 13.07
CA ASP A 187 -0.90 -0.32 13.88
C ASP A 187 -2.25 -1.03 13.78
N MET A 188 -2.63 -1.73 14.87
CA MET A 188 -3.89 -2.47 14.93
C MET A 188 -5.12 -1.55 14.96
N GLY A 189 -4.99 -0.33 15.47
CA GLY A 189 -6.05 0.67 15.42
C GLY A 189 -6.36 1.09 13.97
N GLN A 190 -5.32 1.39 13.20
CA GLN A 190 -5.42 1.68 11.77
C GLN A 190 -5.97 0.48 11.00
N ALA A 191 -5.44 -0.72 11.27
CA ALA A 191 -5.89 -1.94 10.62
C ALA A 191 -7.41 -2.15 10.79
N ARG A 192 -7.93 -2.01 12.02
CA ARG A 192 -9.37 -2.16 12.31
C ARG A 192 -10.25 -1.12 11.61
N ARG A 193 -9.76 0.13 11.47
CA ARG A 193 -10.54 1.21 10.83
C ARG A 193 -10.66 1.06 9.32
N LEU A 194 -9.64 0.48 8.67
CA LEU A 194 -9.54 0.46 7.22
C LEU A 194 -9.84 -0.90 6.58
N ALA A 195 -9.75 -2.00 7.33
CA ALA A 195 -9.85 -3.35 6.77
C ALA A 195 -11.26 -3.71 6.33
N ASN A 196 -11.39 -4.26 5.11
CA ASN A 196 -12.47 -5.17 4.74
C ASN A 196 -12.03 -6.63 4.97
N ASP A 197 -10.77 -6.93 4.63
CA ASP A 197 -10.15 -8.23 4.81
C ASP A 197 -8.81 -8.10 5.54
N LEU A 198 -8.45 -9.13 6.30
CA LEU A 198 -7.19 -9.24 7.02
C LEU A 198 -6.40 -10.44 6.54
N VAL A 199 -5.10 -10.24 6.33
CA VAL A 199 -4.10 -11.29 6.12
C VAL A 199 -3.12 -11.24 7.29
N PHE A 200 -3.08 -12.29 8.11
CA PHE A 200 -2.09 -12.44 9.16
C PHE A 200 -0.90 -13.26 8.66
N LEU A 201 0.25 -12.61 8.59
CA LEU A 201 1.51 -13.19 8.12
C LEU A 201 2.46 -13.44 9.29
N LEU A 202 2.95 -14.67 9.40
CA LEU A 202 3.93 -15.09 10.41
C LEU A 202 4.96 -15.99 9.73
N ASP A 203 6.26 -15.74 9.97
CA ASP A 203 7.38 -16.51 9.41
C ASP A 203 7.32 -16.76 7.90
N GLY A 204 6.90 -15.72 7.17
CA GLY A 204 6.79 -15.78 5.71
C GLY A 204 5.58 -16.56 5.19
N LYS A 205 4.64 -16.96 6.05
CA LYS A 205 3.45 -17.75 5.67
C LYS A 205 2.17 -17.03 6.09
N ILE A 206 1.09 -17.24 5.34
CA ILE A 206 -0.24 -16.81 5.76
C ILE A 206 -0.73 -17.81 6.80
N HIS A 207 -0.94 -17.33 8.02
CA HIS A 207 -1.47 -18.10 9.13
C HIS A 207 -2.98 -18.00 9.23
N GLU A 208 -3.52 -16.82 8.90
CA GLU A 208 -4.96 -16.60 8.91
C GLU A 208 -5.34 -15.55 7.87
N LEU A 209 -6.45 -15.75 7.20
CA LEU A 209 -7.01 -14.88 6.18
C LEU A 209 -8.54 -14.87 6.34
N GLY A 210 -9.14 -13.70 6.29
CA GLY A 210 -10.60 -13.60 6.32
C GLY A 210 -11.09 -12.16 6.43
N PRO A 211 -12.41 -11.96 6.52
CA PRO A 211 -13.01 -10.65 6.65
C PRO A 211 -12.58 -9.96 7.95
N ALA A 212 -12.76 -8.64 8.04
CA ALA A 212 -12.35 -7.84 9.21
C ALA A 212 -12.91 -8.36 10.55
N ALA A 213 -14.00 -9.13 10.53
CA ALA A 213 -14.56 -9.78 11.73
C ALA A 213 -13.57 -10.70 12.46
N ILE A 214 -12.51 -11.19 11.80
CA ILE A 214 -11.46 -11.99 12.45
C ILE A 214 -10.65 -11.20 13.48
N PHE A 215 -10.64 -9.88 13.45
CA PHE A 215 -10.06 -9.06 14.52
C PHE A 215 -10.71 -9.33 15.87
N ASP A 216 -12.00 -9.64 15.90
CA ASP A 216 -12.76 -9.86 17.14
C ASP A 216 -12.90 -11.35 17.47
N ARG A 217 -12.78 -12.21 16.45
CA ARG A 217 -12.90 -13.67 16.57
C ARG A 217 -11.81 -14.37 15.76
N PRO A 218 -10.54 -14.25 16.19
CA PRO A 218 -9.45 -14.96 15.53
C PRO A 218 -9.62 -16.46 15.66
N ALA A 219 -9.41 -17.19 14.57
CA ALA A 219 -9.51 -18.66 14.58
C ALA A 219 -8.23 -19.30 15.12
N THR A 220 -7.07 -18.62 14.98
CA THR A 220 -5.77 -19.15 15.42
C THR A 220 -5.32 -18.51 16.74
N GLY A 221 -4.70 -19.32 17.61
CA GLY A 221 -4.08 -18.82 18.83
C GLY A 221 -2.97 -17.80 18.56
N ALA A 222 -2.25 -17.95 17.43
CA ALA A 222 -1.20 -17.03 17.01
C ALA A 222 -1.75 -15.62 16.69
N LEU A 223 -2.83 -15.53 15.92
CA LEU A 223 -3.46 -14.23 15.66
C LEU A 223 -4.05 -13.64 16.95
N ALA A 224 -4.70 -14.47 17.78
CA ALA A 224 -5.23 -14.00 19.05
C ALA A 224 -4.15 -13.42 19.97
N ALA A 225 -3.00 -14.05 20.07
CA ALA A 225 -1.84 -13.58 20.83
C ALA A 225 -1.30 -12.27 20.23
N PHE A 226 -1.11 -12.23 18.91
CA PHE A 226 -0.63 -11.04 18.20
C PHE A 226 -1.54 -9.83 18.42
N LEU A 227 -2.86 -10.00 18.34
CA LEU A 227 -3.84 -8.92 18.56
C LEU A 227 -3.87 -8.38 20.00
N ARG A 228 -3.46 -9.19 20.99
CA ARG A 228 -3.27 -8.74 22.40
C ARG A 228 -1.93 -8.03 22.64
N GLY A 229 -1.04 -8.04 21.66
CA GLY A 229 0.32 -7.50 21.80
C GLY A 229 1.32 -8.50 22.41
N ASP A 230 0.98 -9.79 22.47
CA ASP A 230 1.88 -10.83 22.92
C ASP A 230 2.99 -11.08 21.85
N ILE A 231 4.15 -11.54 22.31
CA ILE A 231 5.23 -11.95 21.39
C ILE A 231 4.79 -13.27 20.74
N VAL A 232 4.70 -13.25 19.42
CA VAL A 232 4.39 -14.44 18.61
C VAL A 232 5.69 -14.85 17.90
N THR A 233 6.17 -16.04 18.21
CA THR A 233 7.36 -16.67 17.62
C THR A 233 6.96 -17.93 16.86
#